data_e4e7ed09584596237538ae8b4f385154
#
_entry.id   e4e7ed09584596237538ae8b4f385154
#
_cell.length_a   1.000
_cell.length_b   1.000
_cell.length_c   1.000
_cell.angle_alpha   90.00
_cell.angle_beta   90.00
_cell.angle_gamma   90.00
#
_symmetry.space_group_name_H-M   'P 1'
#
loop_
_entity.id
_entity.type
_entity.pdbx_description
1 polymer ?
#
loop_
_entity_poly.entity_id
_entity_poly.type
_entity_poly.pdbx_seq_one_letter_code
_entity_poly.pdbx_strand_id
1 'polypeptide(L)'
;EVAGALITGSLALLVDAAHMLTDAGGLLMALLASTLMARPPTARRTWGFLRAEVLAALAQAAILLAVGLYAFIEGLQRLFAPPEVASGPLLLFGILGLAGNLASLAVLGSGRGANLNMRAAFLEVLNDALGSVAVIASALVIATTGWAQADAVAGMLIAVLIVPRTLKILAEAAHILLESTPRDLDLAEVRDHLEAVPHVVSVHDLHAS
;
A
#
# COMPACT_ATOMS: atom_id res chain seq x y z
N GLU A 1 5.55 7.29 15.56
CA GLU A 1 5.07 5.89 15.72
C GLU A 1 6.22 4.89 15.83
N VAL A 2 7.27 4.93 14.97
CA VAL A 2 8.43 4.03 15.05
C VAL A 2 9.06 4.02 16.44
N ALA A 3 9.33 5.20 17.02
CA ALA A 3 9.85 5.32 18.39
C ALA A 3 8.89 4.71 19.42
N GLY A 4 7.58 4.90 19.23
CA GLY A 4 6.55 4.31 20.08
C GLY A 4 6.55 2.78 20.01
N ALA A 5 6.63 2.21 18.81
CA ALA A 5 6.70 0.75 18.61
C ALA A 5 7.92 0.12 19.32
N LEU A 6 9.08 0.78 19.21
CA LEU A 6 10.30 0.33 19.86
C LEU A 6 10.25 0.44 21.39
N ILE A 7 9.61 1.47 21.93
CA ILE A 7 9.48 1.69 23.38
C ILE A 7 8.44 0.75 24.00
N THR A 8 7.34 0.52 23.30
CA THR A 8 6.20 -0.24 23.84
C THR A 8 6.29 -1.74 23.57
N GLY A 9 7.08 -2.16 22.56
CA GLY A 9 7.09 -3.53 22.06
C GLY A 9 5.80 -3.94 21.34
N SER A 10 4.90 -3.00 21.04
CA SER A 10 3.61 -3.25 20.39
C SER A 10 3.78 -3.68 18.94
N LEU A 11 3.15 -4.79 18.58
CA LEU A 11 3.09 -5.27 17.21
C LEU A 11 2.15 -4.39 16.36
N ALA A 12 1.00 -4.02 16.90
CA ALA A 12 0.04 -3.17 16.20
C ALA A 12 0.67 -1.83 15.79
N LEU A 13 1.38 -1.18 16.73
CA LEU A 13 2.06 0.09 16.44
C LEU A 13 3.26 -0.08 15.49
N LEU A 14 3.95 -1.22 15.54
CA LEU A 14 5.04 -1.54 14.61
C LEU A 14 4.52 -1.70 13.18
N VAL A 15 3.41 -2.38 12.99
CA VAL A 15 2.79 -2.61 11.66
C VAL A 15 2.29 -1.29 11.09
N ASP A 16 1.62 -0.48 11.90
CA ASP A 16 1.12 0.84 11.51
C ASP A 16 2.29 1.77 11.12
N ALA A 17 3.33 1.84 11.95
CA ALA A 17 4.54 2.61 11.67
C ALA A 17 5.27 2.15 10.39
N ALA A 18 5.36 0.84 10.17
CA ALA A 18 6.00 0.28 8.98
C ALA A 18 5.17 0.56 7.71
N HIS A 19 3.83 0.53 7.80
CA HIS A 19 2.94 0.93 6.72
C HIS A 19 3.16 2.39 6.32
N MET A 20 3.06 3.31 7.28
CA MET A 20 3.28 4.75 7.04
C MET A 20 4.69 5.04 6.48
N LEU A 21 5.72 4.35 6.98
CA LEU A 21 7.08 4.51 6.46
C LEU A 21 7.22 4.01 5.02
N THR A 22 6.54 2.90 4.69
CA THR A 22 6.52 2.36 3.33
C THR A 22 5.79 3.30 2.37
N ASP A 23 4.70 3.93 2.81
CA ASP A 23 3.96 4.91 2.00
C ASP A 23 4.77 6.19 1.77
N ALA A 24 5.41 6.72 2.81
CA ALA A 24 6.32 7.85 2.66
C ALA A 24 7.50 7.52 1.72
N GLY A 25 8.06 6.33 1.85
CA GLY A 25 9.10 5.81 0.96
C GLY A 25 8.59 5.63 -0.47
N GLY A 26 7.35 5.18 -0.64
CA GLY A 26 6.68 5.03 -1.93
C GLY A 26 6.49 6.37 -2.64
N LEU A 27 6.07 7.42 -1.92
CA LEU A 27 5.98 8.77 -2.47
C LEU A 27 7.34 9.29 -2.94
N LEU A 28 8.41 9.02 -2.17
CA LEU A 28 9.76 9.39 -2.57
C LEU A 28 10.19 8.61 -3.83
N MET A 29 9.93 7.31 -3.90
CA MET A 29 10.21 6.50 -5.09
C MET A 29 9.41 6.97 -6.30
N ALA A 30 8.14 7.34 -6.14
CA ALA A 30 7.31 7.89 -7.21
C ALA A 30 7.87 9.24 -7.72
N LEU A 31 8.34 10.11 -6.82
CA LEU A 31 9.01 11.35 -7.19
C LEU A 31 10.30 11.10 -7.97
N LEU A 32 11.12 10.16 -7.54
CA LEU A 32 12.33 9.75 -8.26
C LEU A 32 11.99 9.15 -9.63
N ALA A 33 10.98 8.28 -9.70
CA ALA A 33 10.51 7.70 -10.95
C ALA A 33 10.02 8.78 -11.93
N SER A 34 9.23 9.75 -11.45
CA SER A 34 8.76 10.86 -12.29
C SER A 34 9.90 11.70 -12.88
N THR A 35 10.96 11.95 -12.10
CA THR A 35 12.16 12.64 -12.61
C THR A 35 12.93 11.82 -13.65
N LEU A 36 12.92 10.49 -13.52
CA LEU A 36 13.50 9.59 -14.52
C LEU A 36 12.67 9.55 -15.81
N MET A 37 11.34 9.51 -15.69
CA MET A 37 10.42 9.51 -16.83
C MET A 37 10.52 10.79 -17.67
N ALA A 38 10.87 11.92 -17.05
CA ALA A 38 11.09 13.17 -17.76
C ALA A 38 12.37 13.18 -18.64
N ARG A 39 13.23 12.17 -18.53
CA ARG A 39 14.43 12.07 -19.36
C ARG A 39 14.08 11.59 -20.78
N PRO A 40 14.69 12.18 -21.83
CA PRO A 40 14.42 11.78 -23.20
C PRO A 40 14.85 10.33 -23.47
N PRO A 41 14.17 9.63 -24.40
CA PRO A 41 14.60 8.33 -24.87
C PRO A 41 16.02 8.36 -25.43
N THR A 42 16.72 7.23 -25.38
CA THR A 42 18.07 7.04 -25.94
C THR A 42 18.11 5.84 -26.87
N ALA A 43 19.15 5.69 -27.66
CA ALA A 43 19.32 4.52 -28.54
C ALA A 43 19.34 3.18 -27.80
N ARG A 44 19.72 3.17 -26.50
CA ARG A 44 19.71 1.97 -25.66
C ARG A 44 18.39 1.79 -24.92
N ARG A 45 17.57 2.84 -24.79
CA ARG A 45 16.29 2.85 -24.08
C ARG A 45 15.29 3.63 -24.94
N THR A 46 14.76 2.97 -25.94
CA THR A 46 13.88 3.58 -26.93
C THR A 46 12.57 4.08 -26.34
N TRP A 47 12.07 3.41 -25.30
CA TRP A 47 10.90 3.82 -24.51
C TRP A 47 11.27 4.71 -23.31
N GLY A 48 12.55 5.11 -23.16
CA GLY A 48 13.00 5.89 -22.01
C GLY A 48 12.87 5.13 -20.68
N PHE A 49 12.31 5.80 -19.68
CA PHE A 49 12.10 5.27 -18.33
C PHE A 49 10.62 5.17 -17.95
N LEU A 50 9.72 5.02 -18.92
CA LEU A 50 8.26 5.02 -18.66
C LEU A 50 7.82 3.97 -17.64
N ARG A 51 8.53 2.84 -17.53
CA ARG A 51 8.21 1.78 -16.56
C ARG A 51 8.83 2.00 -15.17
N ALA A 52 9.56 3.11 -14.95
CA ALA A 52 10.17 3.37 -13.63
C ALA A 52 9.14 3.53 -12.52
N GLU A 53 7.99 4.14 -12.82
CA GLU A 53 6.88 4.28 -11.87
C GLU A 53 6.28 2.92 -11.49
N VAL A 54 6.08 2.04 -12.46
CA VAL A 54 5.55 0.68 -12.22
C VAL A 54 6.52 -0.14 -11.38
N LEU A 55 7.83 -0.03 -11.64
CA LEU A 55 8.86 -0.68 -10.83
C LEU A 55 8.89 -0.14 -9.40
N ALA A 56 8.72 1.17 -9.22
CA ALA A 56 8.63 1.78 -7.90
C ALA A 56 7.41 1.27 -7.13
N ALA A 57 6.24 1.23 -7.76
CA ALA A 57 5.01 0.69 -7.18
C ALA A 57 5.13 -0.80 -6.83
N LEU A 58 5.76 -1.60 -7.71
CA LEU A 58 6.04 -3.02 -7.46
C LEU A 58 6.94 -3.20 -6.23
N ALA A 59 8.03 -2.42 -6.14
CA ALA A 59 8.96 -2.50 -5.01
C ALA A 59 8.28 -2.12 -3.69
N GLN A 60 7.50 -1.03 -3.68
CA GLN A 60 6.73 -0.61 -2.52
C GLN A 60 5.74 -1.69 -2.08
N ALA A 61 4.95 -2.22 -3.02
CA ALA A 61 3.98 -3.27 -2.73
C ALA A 61 4.65 -4.56 -2.21
N ALA A 62 5.81 -4.95 -2.75
CA ALA A 62 6.55 -6.11 -2.29
C ALA A 62 7.06 -5.93 -0.83
N ILE A 63 7.58 -4.74 -0.49
CA ILE A 63 8.01 -4.43 0.88
C ILE A 63 6.80 -4.48 1.83
N LEU A 64 5.69 -3.87 1.45
CA LEU A 64 4.49 -3.83 2.28
C LEU A 64 3.87 -5.22 2.49
N LEU A 65 3.90 -6.08 1.45
CA LEU A 65 3.49 -7.48 1.58
C LEU A 65 4.38 -8.25 2.55
N ALA A 66 5.71 -8.06 2.46
CA ALA A 66 6.66 -8.69 3.37
C ALA A 66 6.43 -8.26 4.83
N VAL A 67 6.18 -6.96 5.05
CA VAL A 67 5.83 -6.42 6.38
C VAL A 67 4.52 -7.02 6.90
N GLY A 68 3.48 -7.06 6.06
CA GLY A 68 2.18 -7.64 6.43
C GLY A 68 2.28 -9.13 6.77
N LEU A 69 3.03 -9.90 6.00
CA LEU A 69 3.26 -11.32 6.26
C LEU A 69 4.07 -11.55 7.55
N TYR A 70 5.14 -10.76 7.75
CA TYR A 70 5.91 -10.78 8.99
C TYR A 70 5.01 -10.47 10.19
N ALA A 71 4.21 -9.42 10.11
CA ALA A 71 3.29 -9.02 11.18
C ALA A 71 2.26 -10.09 11.50
N PHE A 72 1.75 -10.78 10.50
CA PHE A 72 0.79 -11.87 10.69
C PHE A 72 1.44 -13.08 11.38
N ILE A 73 2.64 -13.48 10.95
CA ILE A 73 3.39 -14.60 11.55
C ILE A 73 3.78 -14.26 12.99
N GLU A 74 4.33 -13.07 13.23
CA GLU A 74 4.72 -12.60 14.56
C GLU A 74 3.49 -12.50 15.47
N GLY A 75 2.37 -11.95 14.96
CA GLY A 75 1.10 -11.88 15.69
C GLY A 75 0.62 -13.27 16.12
N LEU A 76 0.70 -14.26 15.24
CA LEU A 76 0.32 -15.63 15.55
C LEU A 76 1.21 -16.21 16.66
N GLN A 77 2.52 -15.95 16.64
CA GLN A 77 3.44 -16.39 17.70
C GLN A 77 3.12 -15.71 19.04
N ARG A 78 2.82 -14.40 19.02
CA ARG A 78 2.47 -13.62 20.22
C ARG A 78 1.12 -14.01 20.83
N LEU A 79 0.23 -14.69 20.11
CA LEU A 79 -0.98 -15.27 20.73
C LEU A 79 -0.65 -16.36 21.75
N PHE A 80 0.42 -17.13 21.51
CA PHE A 80 0.84 -18.22 22.39
C PHE A 80 1.87 -17.78 23.44
N ALA A 81 2.71 -16.79 23.12
CA ALA A 81 3.74 -16.25 23.99
C ALA A 81 3.74 -14.70 23.91
N PRO A 82 2.73 -14.05 24.52
CA PRO A 82 2.61 -12.61 24.44
C PRO A 82 3.74 -11.91 25.22
N PRO A 83 4.44 -10.94 24.60
CA PRO A 83 5.40 -10.10 25.31
C PRO A 83 4.65 -9.13 26.24
N GLU A 84 5.35 -8.58 27.22
CA GLU A 84 4.84 -7.45 27.98
C GLU A 84 4.76 -6.20 27.08
N VAL A 85 3.58 -5.61 26.99
CA VAL A 85 3.33 -4.39 26.24
C VAL A 85 2.99 -3.26 27.19
N ALA A 86 3.73 -2.17 27.13
CA ALA A 86 3.50 -0.99 27.96
C ALA A 86 2.25 -0.22 27.50
N SER A 87 1.08 -0.54 28.09
CA SER A 87 -0.23 -0.02 27.66
C SER A 87 -0.34 1.51 27.76
N GLY A 88 0.26 2.14 28.76
CA GLY A 88 0.23 3.60 28.92
C GLY A 88 0.90 4.36 27.76
N PRO A 89 2.20 4.12 27.48
CA PRO A 89 2.84 4.66 26.30
C PRO A 89 2.14 4.25 24.99
N LEU A 90 1.64 3.02 24.87
CA LEU A 90 0.92 2.56 23.68
C LEU A 90 -0.33 3.42 23.43
N LEU A 91 -1.11 3.70 24.45
CA LEU A 91 -2.28 4.56 24.38
C LEU A 91 -1.89 5.98 23.93
N LEU A 92 -0.80 6.53 24.49
CA LEU A 92 -0.33 7.86 24.13
C LEU A 92 0.04 7.93 22.63
N PHE A 93 0.84 6.98 22.13
CA PHE A 93 1.24 6.96 20.72
C PHE A 93 0.05 6.69 19.78
N GLY A 94 -0.90 5.84 20.16
CA GLY A 94 -2.14 5.63 19.41
C GLY A 94 -2.99 6.90 19.31
N ILE A 95 -3.13 7.66 20.39
CA ILE A 95 -3.86 8.94 20.38
C ILE A 95 -3.15 9.97 19.50
N LEU A 96 -1.82 10.07 19.57
CA LEU A 96 -1.05 10.98 18.74
C LEU A 96 -1.16 10.62 17.25
N GLY A 97 -1.09 9.31 16.89
CA GLY A 97 -1.32 8.83 15.55
C GLY A 97 -2.71 9.17 15.03
N LEU A 98 -3.74 8.85 15.83
CA LEU A 98 -5.12 9.18 15.48
C LEU A 98 -5.33 10.68 15.30
N ALA A 99 -4.77 11.51 16.16
CA ALA A 99 -4.88 12.96 16.04
C ALA A 99 -4.25 13.47 14.74
N GLY A 100 -3.08 12.95 14.35
CA GLY A 100 -2.43 13.25 13.07
C GLY A 100 -3.28 12.84 11.87
N ASN A 101 -3.85 11.64 11.92
CA ASN A 101 -4.71 11.12 10.86
C ASN A 101 -6.02 11.92 10.75
N LEU A 102 -6.63 12.31 11.86
CA LEU A 102 -7.83 13.15 11.87
C LEU A 102 -7.54 14.55 11.32
N ALA A 103 -6.40 15.15 11.66
CA ALA A 103 -5.97 16.43 11.08
C ALA A 103 -5.79 16.31 9.54
N SER A 104 -5.16 15.24 9.07
CA SER A 104 -5.00 14.95 7.65
C SER A 104 -6.35 14.75 6.95
N LEU A 105 -7.28 14.00 7.55
CA LEU A 105 -8.64 13.82 7.04
C LEU A 105 -9.41 15.14 6.96
N ALA A 106 -9.25 16.04 7.93
CA ALA A 106 -9.87 17.36 7.92
C ALA A 106 -9.38 18.21 6.74
N VAL A 107 -8.08 18.15 6.45
CA VAL A 107 -7.48 18.86 5.30
C VAL A 107 -7.94 18.26 3.97
N LEU A 108 -7.90 16.92 3.84
CA LEU A 108 -8.27 16.22 2.61
C LEU A 108 -9.78 16.20 2.37
N GLY A 109 -10.58 16.29 3.44
CA GLY A 109 -12.04 16.15 3.38
C GLY A 109 -12.73 17.18 2.47
N SER A 110 -12.21 18.40 2.41
CA SER A 110 -12.72 19.47 1.54
C SER A 110 -12.49 19.18 0.04
N GLY A 111 -11.43 18.43 -0.29
CA GLY A 111 -11.04 18.11 -1.67
C GLY A 111 -11.44 16.72 -2.16
N ARG A 112 -12.02 15.86 -1.31
CA ARG A 112 -12.30 14.44 -1.63
C ARG A 112 -13.18 14.19 -2.86
N GLY A 113 -13.95 15.18 -3.28
CA GLY A 113 -14.81 15.13 -4.47
C GLY A 113 -14.16 15.72 -5.73
N ALA A 114 -12.96 16.32 -5.64
CA ALA A 114 -12.35 17.05 -6.73
C ALA A 114 -11.79 16.11 -7.83
N ASN A 115 -11.19 15.00 -7.45
CA ASN A 115 -10.63 14.01 -8.37
C ASN A 115 -10.41 12.65 -7.69
N LEU A 116 -10.11 11.60 -8.50
CA LEU A 116 -9.89 10.24 -8.03
C LEU A 116 -8.68 10.12 -7.10
N ASN A 117 -7.61 10.88 -7.34
CA ASN A 117 -6.41 10.84 -6.50
C ASN A 117 -6.68 11.38 -5.10
N MET A 118 -7.44 12.48 -4.99
CA MET A 118 -7.83 13.05 -3.70
C MET A 118 -8.73 12.09 -2.92
N ARG A 119 -9.64 11.40 -3.62
CA ARG A 119 -10.48 10.37 -3.00
C ARG A 119 -9.65 9.19 -2.52
N ALA A 120 -8.67 8.74 -3.31
CA ALA A 120 -7.77 7.65 -2.92
C ALA A 120 -6.95 8.04 -1.67
N ALA A 121 -6.35 9.24 -1.65
CA ALA A 121 -5.62 9.75 -0.50
C ALA A 121 -6.49 9.88 0.76
N PHE A 122 -7.75 10.32 0.62
CA PHE A 122 -8.70 10.38 1.74
C PHE A 122 -8.99 8.98 2.32
N LEU A 123 -9.22 7.97 1.46
CA LEU A 123 -9.46 6.59 1.89
C LEU A 123 -8.23 5.95 2.53
N GLU A 124 -7.04 6.33 2.08
CA GLU A 124 -5.76 5.91 2.68
C GLU A 124 -5.68 6.37 4.12
N VAL A 125 -5.76 7.69 4.34
CA VAL A 125 -5.67 8.27 5.69
C VAL A 125 -6.83 7.80 6.60
N LEU A 126 -7.98 7.47 6.01
CA LEU A 126 -9.08 6.86 6.77
C LEU A 126 -8.70 5.45 7.28
N ASN A 127 -8.03 4.64 6.46
CA ASN A 127 -7.52 3.32 6.87
C ASN A 127 -6.46 3.45 7.96
N ASP A 128 -5.56 4.44 7.87
CA ASP A 128 -4.55 4.71 8.90
C ASP A 128 -5.22 5.13 10.22
N ALA A 129 -6.28 5.94 10.15
CA ALA A 129 -7.07 6.29 11.33
C ALA A 129 -7.72 5.05 11.97
N LEU A 130 -8.22 4.09 11.17
CA LEU A 130 -8.74 2.82 11.69
C LEU A 130 -7.64 1.97 12.34
N GLY A 131 -6.43 1.95 11.79
CA GLY A 131 -5.24 1.34 12.40
C GLY A 131 -4.95 1.94 13.78
N SER A 132 -4.89 3.27 13.86
CA SER A 132 -4.69 3.98 15.13
C SER A 132 -5.79 3.70 16.15
N VAL A 133 -7.06 3.57 15.72
CA VAL A 133 -8.17 3.15 16.60
C VAL A 133 -7.96 1.72 17.11
N ALA A 134 -7.48 0.80 16.28
CA ALA A 134 -7.17 -0.56 16.71
C ALA A 134 -6.04 -0.59 17.75
N VAL A 135 -5.00 0.24 17.59
CA VAL A 135 -3.92 0.43 18.58
C VAL A 135 -4.48 0.95 19.91
N ILE A 136 -5.32 1.97 19.88
CA ILE A 136 -5.95 2.53 21.09
C ILE A 136 -6.82 1.48 21.77
N ALA A 137 -7.64 0.75 21.00
CA ALA A 137 -8.50 -0.29 21.54
C ALA A 137 -7.67 -1.41 22.22
N SER A 138 -6.58 -1.85 21.60
CA SER A 138 -5.67 -2.84 22.20
C SER A 138 -5.06 -2.33 23.51
N ALA A 139 -4.59 -1.08 23.53
CA ALA A 139 -4.03 -0.45 24.72
C ALA A 139 -5.03 -0.40 25.89
N LEU A 140 -6.29 -0.04 25.61
CA LEU A 140 -7.36 0.00 26.61
C LEU A 140 -7.70 -1.41 27.11
N VAL A 141 -7.77 -2.40 26.22
CA VAL A 141 -8.01 -3.79 26.62
C VAL A 141 -6.89 -4.30 27.51
N ILE A 142 -5.62 -4.07 27.16
CA ILE A 142 -4.46 -4.45 27.97
C ILE A 142 -4.52 -3.75 29.34
N ALA A 143 -4.79 -2.45 29.37
CA ALA A 143 -4.81 -1.67 30.61
C ALA A 143 -5.93 -2.12 31.58
N THR A 144 -7.09 -2.54 31.06
CA THR A 144 -8.26 -2.90 31.88
C THR A 144 -8.33 -4.38 32.24
N THR A 145 -7.89 -5.26 31.36
CA THR A 145 -8.03 -6.72 31.52
C THR A 145 -6.71 -7.45 31.75
N GLY A 146 -5.56 -6.81 31.43
CA GLY A 146 -4.26 -7.46 31.42
C GLY A 146 -4.07 -8.44 30.24
N TRP A 147 -5.00 -8.50 29.26
CA TRP A 147 -4.94 -9.42 28.13
C TRP A 147 -3.95 -8.92 27.08
N ALA A 148 -2.67 -9.31 27.22
CA ALA A 148 -1.57 -8.83 26.37
C ALA A 148 -1.71 -9.24 24.90
N GLN A 149 -2.43 -10.35 24.59
CA GLN A 149 -2.69 -10.79 23.22
C GLN A 149 -3.52 -9.80 22.40
N ALA A 150 -4.20 -8.84 23.03
CA ALA A 150 -4.99 -7.82 22.34
C ALA A 150 -4.14 -7.02 21.33
N ASP A 151 -2.87 -6.75 21.64
CA ASP A 151 -1.95 -6.09 20.72
C ASP A 151 -1.63 -6.95 19.48
N ALA A 152 -1.38 -8.24 19.69
CA ALA A 152 -1.14 -9.17 18.59
C ALA A 152 -2.37 -9.29 17.68
N VAL A 153 -3.57 -9.35 18.23
CA VAL A 153 -4.83 -9.37 17.46
C VAL A 153 -4.99 -8.08 16.67
N ALA A 154 -4.74 -6.93 17.27
CA ALA A 154 -4.82 -5.63 16.58
C ALA A 154 -3.81 -5.56 15.44
N GLY A 155 -2.54 -5.95 15.66
CA GLY A 155 -1.51 -6.00 14.62
C GLY A 155 -1.86 -6.93 13.46
N MET A 156 -2.40 -8.12 13.74
CA MET A 156 -2.87 -9.03 12.68
C MET A 156 -4.07 -8.47 11.91
N LEU A 157 -5.00 -7.79 12.57
CA LEU A 157 -6.13 -7.13 11.90
C LEU A 157 -5.65 -6.03 10.95
N ILE A 158 -4.71 -5.19 11.38
CA ILE A 158 -4.10 -4.16 10.53
C ILE A 158 -3.41 -4.84 9.32
N ALA A 159 -2.62 -5.89 9.54
CA ALA A 159 -1.97 -6.63 8.47
C ALA A 159 -2.97 -7.21 7.45
N VAL A 160 -4.08 -7.80 7.92
CA VAL A 160 -5.15 -8.35 7.06
C VAL A 160 -5.85 -7.26 6.25
N LEU A 161 -5.99 -6.05 6.76
CA LEU A 161 -6.57 -4.93 6.01
C LEU A 161 -5.62 -4.44 4.89
N ILE A 162 -4.31 -4.50 5.11
CA ILE A 162 -3.29 -4.04 4.16
C ILE A 162 -3.07 -5.04 3.01
N VAL A 163 -3.01 -6.34 3.30
CA VAL A 163 -2.61 -7.39 2.36
C VAL A 163 -3.44 -7.42 1.06
N PRO A 164 -4.79 -7.39 1.07
CA PRO A 164 -5.57 -7.49 -0.16
C PRO A 164 -5.29 -6.35 -1.14
N ARG A 165 -5.13 -5.13 -0.64
CA ARG A 165 -4.78 -3.96 -1.44
C ARG A 165 -3.39 -4.11 -2.04
N THR A 166 -2.43 -4.52 -1.23
CA THR A 166 -1.04 -4.75 -1.64
C THR A 166 -0.94 -5.80 -2.73
N LEU A 167 -1.66 -6.92 -2.60
CA LEU A 167 -1.72 -7.97 -3.62
C LEU A 167 -2.31 -7.45 -4.94
N LYS A 168 -3.31 -6.58 -4.88
CA LYS A 168 -3.89 -5.97 -6.07
C LYS A 168 -2.87 -5.09 -6.80
N ILE A 169 -2.15 -4.22 -6.08
CA ILE A 169 -1.11 -3.36 -6.67
C ILE A 169 0.01 -4.22 -7.27
N LEU A 170 0.43 -5.28 -6.57
CA LEU A 170 1.45 -6.21 -7.05
C LEU A 170 1.03 -6.90 -8.35
N ALA A 171 -0.21 -7.38 -8.41
CA ALA A 171 -0.76 -8.02 -9.60
C ALA A 171 -0.89 -7.04 -10.78
N GLU A 172 -1.32 -5.81 -10.55
CA GLU A 172 -1.43 -4.77 -11.58
C GLU A 172 -0.05 -4.38 -12.11
N ALA A 173 0.92 -4.15 -11.23
CA ALA A 173 2.29 -3.85 -11.62
C ALA A 173 2.94 -5.00 -12.40
N ALA A 174 2.74 -6.24 -11.96
CA ALA A 174 3.21 -7.43 -12.67
C ALA A 174 2.56 -7.56 -14.06
N HIS A 175 1.26 -7.30 -14.17
CA HIS A 175 0.53 -7.34 -15.44
C HIS A 175 1.12 -6.36 -16.46
N ILE A 176 1.42 -5.12 -16.04
CA ILE A 176 2.04 -4.10 -16.90
C ILE A 176 3.47 -4.49 -17.29
N LEU A 177 4.27 -5.00 -16.34
CA LEU A 177 5.67 -5.38 -16.60
C LEU A 177 5.78 -6.61 -17.52
N LEU A 178 4.81 -7.51 -17.46
CA LEU A 178 4.71 -8.69 -18.34
C LEU A 178 4.11 -8.36 -19.73
N GLU A 179 3.88 -7.08 -20.02
CA GLU A 179 3.33 -6.62 -21.31
C GLU A 179 2.00 -7.30 -21.66
N SER A 180 1.17 -7.55 -20.63
CA SER A 180 -0.12 -8.17 -20.83
C SER A 180 -1.08 -7.21 -21.54
N THR A 181 -1.97 -7.78 -22.36
CA THR A 181 -3.00 -7.01 -23.06
C THR A 181 -3.86 -6.21 -22.08
N PRO A 182 -4.14 -4.92 -22.34
CA PRO A 182 -5.06 -4.12 -21.54
C PRO A 182 -6.43 -4.81 -21.40
N ARG A 183 -7.02 -4.77 -20.20
CA ARG A 183 -8.26 -5.52 -19.88
C ARG A 183 -9.46 -5.09 -20.72
N ASP A 184 -9.47 -3.84 -21.18
CA ASP A 184 -10.56 -3.25 -21.94
C ASP A 184 -10.36 -3.34 -23.45
N LEU A 185 -9.35 -4.11 -23.92
CA LEU A 185 -9.02 -4.28 -25.33
C LEU A 185 -9.28 -5.71 -25.78
N ASP A 186 -10.20 -5.88 -26.73
CA ASP A 186 -10.40 -7.15 -27.44
C ASP A 186 -9.50 -7.21 -28.67
N LEU A 187 -8.49 -8.09 -28.65
CA LEU A 187 -7.57 -8.26 -29.76
C LEU A 187 -8.27 -8.83 -31.01
N ALA A 188 -9.37 -9.56 -30.88
CA ALA A 188 -10.12 -10.05 -32.02
C ALA A 188 -10.79 -8.89 -32.76
N GLU A 189 -11.43 -7.98 -32.03
CA GLU A 189 -12.04 -6.76 -32.60
C GLU A 189 -10.98 -5.87 -33.27
N VAL A 190 -9.81 -5.70 -32.63
CA VAL A 190 -8.69 -4.94 -33.23
C VAL A 190 -8.20 -5.60 -34.51
N ARG A 191 -8.08 -6.92 -34.55
CA ARG A 191 -7.68 -7.68 -35.74
C ARG A 191 -8.68 -7.47 -36.87
N ASP A 192 -9.95 -7.68 -36.60
CA ASP A 192 -11.04 -7.53 -37.59
C ASP A 192 -11.04 -6.09 -38.16
N HIS A 193 -10.84 -5.09 -37.29
CA HIS A 193 -10.74 -3.70 -37.73
C HIS A 193 -9.53 -3.45 -38.64
N LEU A 194 -8.37 -4.01 -38.29
CA LEU A 194 -7.16 -3.88 -39.12
C LEU A 194 -7.29 -4.60 -40.47
N GLU A 195 -7.91 -5.78 -40.50
CA GLU A 195 -8.14 -6.56 -41.72
C GLU A 195 -9.19 -5.90 -42.65
N ALA A 196 -10.07 -5.08 -42.08
CA ALA A 196 -11.03 -4.28 -42.86
C ALA A 196 -10.40 -3.04 -43.55
N VAL A 197 -9.16 -2.68 -43.22
CA VAL A 197 -8.46 -1.54 -43.85
C VAL A 197 -8.11 -1.88 -45.30
N PRO A 198 -8.42 -1.01 -46.29
CA PRO A 198 -8.08 -1.26 -47.67
C PRO A 198 -6.58 -1.56 -47.87
N HIS A 199 -6.26 -2.58 -48.65
CA HIS A 199 -4.91 -3.07 -48.95
C HIS A 199 -4.22 -3.85 -47.83
N VAL A 200 -4.85 -4.11 -46.68
CA VAL A 200 -4.36 -5.09 -45.70
C VAL A 200 -4.79 -6.48 -46.16
N VAL A 201 -3.83 -7.39 -46.31
CA VAL A 201 -4.09 -8.77 -46.77
C VAL A 201 -4.24 -9.71 -45.57
N SER A 202 -3.48 -9.50 -44.53
CA SER A 202 -3.53 -10.29 -43.28
C SER A 202 -2.80 -9.57 -42.16
N VAL A 203 -3.17 -9.86 -40.90
CA VAL A 203 -2.54 -9.33 -39.69
C VAL A 203 -1.84 -10.48 -38.96
N HIS A 204 -0.53 -10.36 -38.73
CA HIS A 204 0.30 -11.34 -38.02
C HIS A 204 0.90 -10.71 -36.78
N ASP A 205 1.17 -11.54 -35.75
CA ASP A 205 1.90 -11.16 -34.55
C ASP A 205 1.35 -9.89 -33.87
N LEU A 206 0.01 -9.84 -33.75
CA LEU A 206 -0.67 -8.72 -33.12
C LEU A 206 -0.42 -8.75 -31.60
N HIS A 207 0.30 -7.76 -31.10
CA HIS A 207 0.58 -7.55 -29.67
C HIS A 207 0.04 -6.19 -29.24
N ALA A 208 -0.44 -6.10 -28.02
CA ALA A 208 -0.85 -4.84 -27.37
C ALA A 208 -0.44 -4.87 -25.89
N SER A 209 0.14 -3.76 -25.40
CA SER A 209 0.60 -3.62 -24.03
C SER A 209 0.38 -2.19 -23.52
#